data_ef2910b148db4e023089fe566566bf24
#
_entry.id   ef2910b148db4e023089fe566566bf24
#
_cell.length_a   1.000
_cell.length_b   1.000
_cell.length_c   1.000
_cell.angle_alpha   90.00
_cell.angle_beta   90.00
_cell.angle_gamma   90.00
#
_symmetry.space_group_name_H-M   'P 1'
#
loop_
_entity.id
_entity.type
_entity.pdbx_description
1 polymer ?
#
loop_
_entity_poly.entity_id
_entity_poly.type
_entity_poly.pdbx_seq_one_letter_code
_entity_poly.pdbx_strand_id
1 'polypeptide(L)'
;MTNKPKGRRTYFLDIDGTLLEYTLTFDEAMVAPELPATPMAKEKTQEWHCRGDLIVLTTARPESARPITELQLHNAGIIYDRLIMGLGAGIRILVNDYRVTTKAYAYNVKRNVEGLTFID
;
A
#
# COMPACT_ATOMS: atom_id res chain seq x y z
N MET A 1 -19.55 17.55 10.28
CA MET A 1 -19.20 16.82 10.42
C MET A 1 -18.85 15.98 10.47
N THR A 2 -18.64 15.82 10.64
CA THR A 2 -18.22 14.96 10.51
C THR A 2 -18.16 13.88 10.86
N ASN A 3 -18.22 13.46 10.48
CA ASN A 3 -18.36 12.06 10.64
C ASN A 3 -17.08 11.36 10.65
N LYS A 4 -16.42 11.44 11.71
CA LYS A 4 -15.27 10.62 11.90
C LYS A 4 -15.68 9.18 11.99
N PRO A 5 -14.96 8.26 11.35
CA PRO A 5 -15.11 6.84 11.62
C PRO A 5 -14.96 6.62 13.11
N LYS A 6 -15.67 5.67 13.64
CA LYS A 6 -15.63 5.39 15.06
C LYS A 6 -14.32 4.82 15.53
N GLY A 7 -13.46 4.43 14.69
CA GLY A 7 -12.13 4.02 15.00
C GLY A 7 -11.26 4.29 13.82
N ARG A 8 -9.98 4.40 14.04
CA ARG A 8 -9.05 4.54 12.94
C ARG A 8 -8.87 3.20 12.27
N ARG A 9 -8.92 3.21 10.96
CA ARG A 9 -8.60 2.02 10.19
C ARG A 9 -7.09 1.91 10.05
N THR A 10 -6.62 0.69 9.89
CA THR A 10 -5.24 0.43 9.52
C THR A 10 -5.26 -0.33 8.20
N TYR A 11 -4.63 0.24 7.20
CA TYR A 11 -4.52 -0.37 5.88
C TYR A 11 -3.17 -1.02 5.74
N PHE A 12 -3.16 -2.27 5.29
CA PHE A 12 -1.94 -2.97 4.92
C PHE A 12 -1.95 -3.09 3.41
N LEU A 13 -1.05 -2.40 2.74
CA LEU A 13 -1.05 -2.30 1.28
C LEU A 13 0.23 -2.87 0.70
N ASP A 14 0.08 -3.70 -0.33
CA ASP A 14 1.21 -4.13 -1.15
C ASP A 14 1.65 -2.99 -2.05
N ILE A 15 2.87 -3.06 -2.59
CA ILE A 15 3.41 -2.00 -3.43
C ILE A 15 3.32 -2.38 -4.91
N ASP A 16 4.05 -3.41 -5.32
CA ASP A 16 4.19 -3.74 -6.74
C ASP A 16 2.89 -4.29 -7.31
N GLY A 17 2.35 -3.60 -8.30
CA GLY A 17 1.08 -3.96 -8.92
C GLY A 17 -0.15 -3.46 -8.19
N THR A 18 0.01 -2.94 -6.97
CA THR A 18 -1.09 -2.45 -6.12
C THR A 18 -1.06 -0.93 -5.97
N LEU A 19 0.08 -0.36 -5.64
CA LEU A 19 0.27 1.10 -5.50
C LEU A 19 1.12 1.66 -6.63
N LEU A 20 2.11 0.91 -7.07
CA LEU A 20 2.98 1.27 -8.18
C LEU A 20 2.83 0.21 -9.26
N GLU A 21 2.85 0.63 -10.53
CA GLU A 21 2.76 -0.33 -11.63
C GLU A 21 3.97 -1.26 -11.63
N TYR A 22 3.71 -2.52 -11.91
CA TYR A 22 4.73 -3.56 -11.96
C TYR A 22 4.85 -4.05 -13.40
N THR A 23 5.63 -3.33 -14.21
CA THR A 23 5.81 -3.62 -15.64
C THR A 23 7.27 -3.84 -16.01
N LEU A 24 8.20 -3.51 -15.09
CA LEU A 24 9.63 -3.67 -15.30
C LEU A 24 10.13 -4.93 -14.58
N THR A 25 11.30 -5.43 -15.00
CA THR A 25 11.98 -6.45 -14.22
C THR A 25 12.41 -5.83 -12.88
N PHE A 26 12.76 -6.69 -11.93
CA PHE A 26 13.24 -6.20 -10.64
C PHE A 26 14.45 -5.28 -10.81
N ASP A 27 15.43 -5.69 -11.60
CA ASP A 27 16.63 -4.89 -11.79
C ASP A 27 16.33 -3.54 -12.43
N GLU A 28 15.44 -3.51 -13.42
CA GLU A 28 15.02 -2.27 -14.05
C GLU A 28 14.30 -1.36 -13.06
N ALA A 29 13.43 -1.93 -12.25
CA ALA A 29 12.68 -1.16 -11.26
C ALA A 29 13.60 -0.57 -10.19
N MET A 30 14.66 -1.27 -9.84
CA MET A 30 15.57 -0.82 -8.77
C MET A 30 16.47 0.35 -9.18
N VAL A 31 16.48 0.71 -10.46
CA VAL A 31 17.21 1.89 -10.94
C VAL A 31 16.29 2.97 -11.50
N ALA A 32 15.00 2.77 -11.43
CA ALA A 32 14.01 3.71 -11.93
C ALA A 32 13.55 4.62 -10.78
N PRO A 33 13.87 5.92 -10.80
CA PRO A 33 13.45 6.81 -9.72
C PRO A 33 11.94 7.05 -9.72
N GLU A 34 11.27 6.81 -10.83
CA GLU A 34 9.83 7.03 -10.96
C GLU A 34 9.17 5.80 -11.57
N LEU A 35 8.09 5.37 -10.91
CA LEU A 35 7.19 4.35 -11.42
C LEU A 35 5.78 4.92 -11.37
N PRO A 36 4.95 4.65 -12.40
CA PRO A 36 3.58 5.16 -12.38
C PRO A 36 2.78 4.61 -11.21
N ALA A 37 1.99 5.46 -10.61
CA ALA A 37 1.05 5.03 -9.58
C ALA A 37 -0.13 4.29 -10.23
N THR A 38 -0.64 3.28 -9.54
CA THR A 38 -1.86 2.61 -9.97
C THR A 38 -3.09 3.50 -9.72
N PRO A 39 -4.26 3.15 -10.32
CA PRO A 39 -5.44 4.00 -10.15
C PRO A 39 -5.81 4.23 -8.69
N MET A 40 -6.05 5.47 -8.34
CA MET A 40 -6.47 5.95 -7.02
C MET A 40 -5.47 5.72 -5.88
N ALA A 41 -4.26 5.25 -6.18
CA ALA A 41 -3.27 4.96 -5.12
C ALA A 41 -2.87 6.25 -4.39
N LYS A 42 -2.56 7.30 -5.13
CA LYS A 42 -2.20 8.59 -4.54
C LYS A 42 -3.39 9.20 -3.80
N GLU A 43 -4.53 9.26 -4.47
CA GLU A 43 -5.73 9.93 -3.94
C GLU A 43 -6.23 9.24 -2.67
N LYS A 44 -6.31 7.93 -2.68
CA LYS A 44 -6.83 7.18 -1.53
C LYS A 44 -5.89 7.24 -0.32
N THR A 45 -4.59 7.10 -0.54
CA THR A 45 -3.66 7.18 0.60
C THR A 45 -3.68 8.58 1.22
N GLN A 46 -3.82 9.62 0.40
CA GLN A 46 -3.94 10.99 0.91
C GLN A 46 -5.24 11.18 1.67
N GLU A 47 -6.35 10.68 1.13
CA GLU A 47 -7.65 10.75 1.78
C GLU A 47 -7.62 10.06 3.15
N TRP A 48 -7.10 8.84 3.20
CA TRP A 48 -7.03 8.07 4.45
C TRP A 48 -6.11 8.73 5.48
N HIS A 49 -5.00 9.29 5.02
CA HIS A 49 -4.10 10.03 5.89
C HIS A 49 -4.79 11.23 6.52
N CYS A 50 -5.49 12.02 5.70
CA CYS A 50 -6.21 13.20 6.17
C CYS A 50 -7.34 12.83 7.14
N ARG A 51 -7.90 11.64 6.99
CA ARG A 51 -8.95 11.12 7.86
C ARG A 51 -8.40 10.59 9.19
N GLY A 52 -7.09 10.44 9.30
CA GLY A 52 -6.45 9.95 10.52
C GLY A 52 -6.22 8.45 10.56
N ASP A 53 -6.41 7.75 9.44
CA ASP A 53 -6.15 6.33 9.36
C ASP A 53 -4.64 6.06 9.28
N LEU A 54 -4.25 4.86 9.65
CA LEU A 54 -2.87 4.41 9.60
C LEU A 54 -2.64 3.61 8.32
N ILE A 55 -1.53 3.88 7.63
CA ILE A 55 -1.20 3.22 6.38
C ILE A 55 0.14 2.51 6.53
N VAL A 56 0.10 1.19 6.38
CA VAL A 56 1.29 0.34 6.50
C VAL A 56 1.53 -0.32 5.15
N LEU A 57 2.67 -0.05 4.55
CA LEU A 57 3.04 -0.70 3.30
C LEU A 57 3.83 -1.96 3.60
N THR A 58 3.53 -3.03 2.88
CA THR A 58 4.18 -4.33 3.05
C THR A 58 4.66 -4.81 1.69
N THR A 59 5.90 -5.28 1.62
CA THR A 59 6.47 -5.65 0.32
C THR A 59 7.47 -6.79 0.44
N ALA A 60 7.54 -7.59 -0.61
CA ALA A 60 8.57 -8.61 -0.74
C ALA A 60 9.92 -8.01 -1.15
N ARG A 61 9.97 -6.75 -1.56
CA ARG A 61 11.23 -6.10 -1.91
C ARG A 61 12.22 -6.22 -0.75
N PRO A 62 13.50 -6.51 -1.02
CA PRO A 62 14.48 -6.66 0.07
C PRO A 62 14.76 -5.33 0.75
N GLU A 63 15.19 -5.39 2.00
CA GLU A 63 15.51 -4.21 2.79
C GLU A 63 16.58 -3.35 2.09
N SER A 64 17.49 -3.97 1.33
CA SER A 64 18.50 -3.24 0.57
C SER A 64 17.91 -2.32 -0.49
N ALA A 65 16.65 -2.53 -0.88
CA ALA A 65 15.96 -1.69 -1.86
C ALA A 65 15.18 -0.55 -1.21
N ARG A 66 15.34 -0.32 0.09
CA ARG A 66 14.58 0.72 0.79
C ARG A 66 14.78 2.12 0.21
N PRO A 67 16.01 2.59 -0.05
CA PRO A 67 16.17 3.96 -0.54
C PRO A 67 15.45 4.21 -1.86
N ILE A 68 15.58 3.30 -2.84
CA ILE A 68 14.91 3.49 -4.13
C ILE A 68 13.39 3.35 -3.98
N THR A 69 12.94 2.45 -3.11
CA THR A 69 11.50 2.26 -2.88
C THR A 69 10.88 3.51 -2.27
N GLU A 70 11.53 4.10 -1.26
CA GLU A 70 11.04 5.32 -0.64
C GLU A 70 11.00 6.48 -1.64
N LEU A 71 12.01 6.57 -2.51
CA LEU A 71 12.03 7.60 -3.55
C LEU A 71 10.88 7.41 -4.54
N GLN A 72 10.65 6.18 -4.99
CA GLN A 72 9.56 5.88 -5.92
C GLN A 72 8.19 6.23 -5.32
N LEU A 73 7.97 5.88 -4.05
CA LEU A 73 6.73 6.18 -3.35
C LEU A 73 6.54 7.69 -3.20
N HIS A 74 7.61 8.39 -2.85
CA HIS A 74 7.57 9.85 -2.73
C HIS A 74 7.21 10.50 -4.07
N ASN A 75 7.88 10.09 -5.14
CA ASN A 75 7.65 10.66 -6.47
C ASN A 75 6.24 10.35 -7.00
N ALA A 76 5.66 9.24 -6.58
CA ALA A 76 4.30 8.87 -6.95
C ALA A 76 3.23 9.53 -6.08
N GLY A 77 3.64 10.25 -5.04
CA GLY A 77 2.71 10.94 -4.15
C GLY A 77 1.99 10.02 -3.18
N ILE A 78 2.53 8.84 -2.91
CA ILE A 78 1.94 7.87 -1.98
C ILE A 78 2.29 8.26 -0.55
N ILE A 79 1.28 8.39 0.29
CA ILE A 79 1.47 8.69 1.71
C ILE A 79 1.35 7.40 2.51
N TYR A 80 2.25 7.21 3.46
CA TYR A 80 2.22 6.04 4.33
C TYR A 80 2.90 6.37 5.66
N ASP A 81 2.60 5.55 6.67
CA ASP A 81 3.17 5.74 8.01
C ASP A 81 4.31 4.77 8.27
N ARG A 82 4.23 3.57 7.72
CA ARG A 82 5.26 2.53 7.91
C ARG A 82 5.48 1.79 6.62
N LEU A 83 6.74 1.36 6.43
CA LEU A 83 7.13 0.56 5.28
C LEU A 83 7.87 -0.67 5.79
N ILE A 84 7.24 -1.83 5.65
CA ILE A 84 7.80 -3.12 6.07
C ILE A 84 8.28 -3.85 4.83
N MET A 85 9.58 -4.07 4.73
CA MET A 85 10.22 -4.68 3.58
C MET A 85 10.77 -6.06 3.92
N GLY A 86 11.14 -6.81 2.91
CA GLY A 86 11.76 -8.12 3.10
C GLY A 86 10.80 -9.23 3.45
N LEU A 87 9.51 -9.03 3.23
CA LEU A 87 8.53 -10.08 3.42
C LEU A 87 8.63 -11.08 2.27
N GLY A 88 8.41 -12.35 2.56
CA GLY A 88 8.41 -13.35 1.50
C GLY A 88 7.31 -13.11 0.47
N ALA A 89 7.48 -13.70 -0.72
CA ALA A 89 6.49 -13.58 -1.80
C ALA A 89 5.29 -14.52 -1.62
N GLY A 90 5.22 -15.25 -0.53
CA GLY A 90 4.14 -16.20 -0.28
C GLY A 90 2.83 -15.56 0.13
N ILE A 91 1.89 -16.42 0.47
CA ILE A 91 0.56 -16.01 0.89
C ILE A 91 0.63 -15.15 2.15
N ARG A 92 -0.18 -14.13 2.21
CA ARG A 92 -0.34 -13.29 3.41
C ARG A 92 -1.47 -13.85 4.25
N ILE A 93 -1.20 -14.06 5.53
CA ILE A 93 -2.20 -14.53 6.48
C ILE A 93 -2.28 -13.53 7.62
N LEU A 94 -3.45 -12.96 7.82
CA LEU A 94 -3.73 -12.04 8.92
C LEU A 94 -4.65 -12.75 9.89
N VAL A 95 -4.22 -12.86 11.15
CA VAL A 95 -5.03 -13.49 12.19
C VAL A 95 -5.44 -12.41 13.19
N ASN A 96 -6.73 -12.21 13.32
CA ASN A 96 -7.28 -11.13 14.12
C ASN A 96 -8.38 -11.65 15.03
N ASP A 97 -8.52 -11.06 16.19
CA ASP A 97 -9.63 -11.40 17.07
C ASP A 97 -10.95 -10.93 16.45
N TYR A 98 -11.94 -11.80 16.42
CA TYR A 98 -13.23 -11.44 15.84
C TYR A 98 -13.99 -10.53 16.79
N ARG A 99 -14.21 -9.30 16.34
CA ARG A 99 -15.05 -8.34 17.06
C ARG A 99 -15.84 -7.52 16.05
N VAL A 100 -16.95 -6.98 16.50
CA VAL A 100 -17.78 -6.16 15.64
C VAL A 100 -17.01 -4.92 15.15
N THR A 101 -16.17 -4.36 16.02
CA THR A 101 -15.48 -3.10 15.75
C THR A 101 -14.05 -3.27 15.23
N THR A 102 -13.51 -4.49 15.26
CA THR A 102 -12.12 -4.72 14.86
C THR A 102 -12.00 -5.87 13.86
N LYS A 103 -12.89 -5.91 12.89
CA LYS A 103 -12.87 -6.92 11.84
C LYS A 103 -11.68 -6.69 10.91
N ALA A 104 -11.18 -7.76 10.35
CA ALA A 104 -10.18 -7.70 9.29
C ALA A 104 -10.83 -8.10 7.97
N TYR A 105 -10.44 -7.40 6.91
CA TYR A 105 -10.86 -7.70 5.55
C TYR A 105 -9.63 -7.83 4.67
N ALA A 106 -9.69 -8.69 3.68
CA ALA A 106 -8.60 -8.86 2.74
C ALA A 106 -9.14 -8.74 1.31
N TYR A 107 -8.40 -8.03 0.47
CA TYR A 107 -8.77 -7.81 -0.92
C TYR A 107 -7.57 -8.12 -1.81
N ASN A 108 -7.81 -8.85 -2.89
CA ASN A 108 -6.81 -9.08 -3.91
C ASN A 108 -7.20 -8.28 -5.14
N VAL A 109 -6.45 -7.23 -5.42
CA VAL A 109 -6.75 -6.34 -6.53
C VAL A 109 -6.03 -6.82 -7.80
N LYS A 110 -6.65 -6.54 -8.94
CA LYS A 110 -6.06 -6.92 -10.22
C LYS A 110 -4.81 -6.08 -10.48
N ARG A 111 -3.69 -6.78 -10.72
CA ARG A 111 -2.38 -6.16 -10.87
C ARG A 111 -2.40 -5.02 -11.89
N ASN A 112 -1.84 -3.88 -11.51
CA ASN A 112 -1.67 -2.69 -12.34
C ASN A 112 -2.97 -2.02 -12.80
N VAL A 113 -4.13 -2.66 -12.62
CA VAL A 113 -5.38 -2.22 -13.22
C VAL A 113 -6.32 -1.58 -12.23
N GLU A 114 -6.55 -2.27 -11.10
CA GLU A 114 -7.56 -1.80 -10.14
C GLU A 114 -7.01 -0.82 -9.11
N GLY A 115 -5.74 -0.99 -8.72
CA GLY A 115 -5.17 -0.15 -7.68
C GLY A 115 -6.06 -0.14 -6.45
N LEU A 116 -6.40 1.04 -5.97
CA LEU A 116 -7.24 1.20 -4.79
C LEU A 116 -8.67 1.64 -5.13
N THR A 117 -9.09 1.52 -6.39
CA THR A 117 -10.39 2.02 -6.86
C THR A 117 -11.56 1.50 -6.05
N PHE A 118 -11.52 0.24 -5.63
CA PHE A 118 -12.63 -0.41 -4.94
C PHE A 118 -12.44 -0.48 -3.42
N ILE A 119 -11.39 0.13 -2.90
CA ILE A 119 -11.10 0.10 -1.47
C ILE A 119 -11.63 1.38 -0.84
N ASP A 120 -12.39 1.23 0.24
CA ASP A 120 -12.94 2.38 0.95
C ASP A 120 -11.95 3.02 1.93
#